data_e40b20c3d32868179608d22f681cddfe
#
_entry.id   e40b20c3d32868179608d22f681cddfe
#
_cell.length_a   1.000
_cell.length_b   1.000
_cell.length_c   1.000
_cell.angle_alpha   90.00
_cell.angle_beta   90.00
_cell.angle_gamma   90.00
#
_symmetry.space_group_name_H-M   'P 1'
#
loop_
_entity.id
_entity.type
_entity.pdbx_description
1 polymer ?
#
loop_
_entity_poly.entity_id
_entity_poly.type
_entity_poly.pdbx_seq_one_letter_code
_entity_poly.pdbx_strand_id
1 'polypeptide(L)'
;KDGTIPAWDGKPVATAAGANGKRADPFAADKPRLSITAANAGEHAAQLSDGTRALLAKVPGLRLDVYPTRRSAVFPQAIYDQVLRNAGRAKLVNDGLTVEGAFGGIPFPVPANGHEAIWNHMLSYRGQITSFTADKYVMTAAGDQLLTSRQRTQLAYPYYDLGGSAEQFGGEWARARIDISEPPANAGQALMTIDYVDNFGKPKDGWQYLPGQRG
;
A
#
# COMPACT_ATOMS: atom_id res chain seq x y z
N LYS A 1 21.22 -4.58 -14.74
CA LYS A 1 20.39 -3.39 -14.39
C LYS A 1 20.95 -2.24 -15.21
N ASP A 2 20.31 -1.91 -16.28
CA ASP A 2 20.72 -0.76 -17.12
C ASP A 2 20.36 0.60 -16.49
N GLY A 3 19.64 0.59 -15.37
CA GLY A 3 19.36 1.77 -14.56
C GLY A 3 18.49 2.84 -15.22
N THR A 4 18.10 2.65 -16.47
CA THR A 4 17.26 3.62 -17.18
C THR A 4 15.80 3.49 -16.74
N ILE A 5 15.42 4.36 -15.82
CA ILE A 5 14.02 4.60 -15.55
C ILE A 5 13.50 5.47 -16.69
N PRO A 6 12.48 5.03 -17.47
CA PRO A 6 11.90 5.87 -18.51
C PRO A 6 11.52 7.23 -17.92
N ALA A 7 11.93 8.32 -18.56
CA ALA A 7 11.55 9.66 -18.13
C ALA A 7 10.02 9.76 -18.16
N TRP A 8 9.43 10.29 -17.08
CA TRP A 8 8.04 10.68 -17.10
C TRP A 8 7.90 11.89 -18.03
N ASP A 9 7.03 11.78 -19.03
CA ASP A 9 6.78 12.85 -20.00
C ASP A 9 5.82 13.94 -19.50
N GLY A 10 5.44 13.88 -18.23
CA GLY A 10 4.55 14.84 -17.60
C GLY A 10 3.06 14.70 -17.99
N LYS A 11 2.73 13.74 -18.86
CA LYS A 11 1.36 13.57 -19.31
C LYS A 11 0.63 12.59 -18.41
N PRO A 12 -0.47 12.99 -17.76
CA PRO A 12 -1.29 12.05 -17.01
C PRO A 12 -1.89 11.02 -17.96
N VAL A 13 -1.71 9.75 -17.67
CA VAL A 13 -2.42 8.67 -18.36
C VAL A 13 -3.81 8.55 -17.73
N ALA A 14 -4.68 9.52 -18.02
CA ALA A 14 -6.06 9.49 -17.55
C ALA A 14 -6.92 8.80 -18.60
N THR A 15 -7.43 7.62 -18.28
CA THR A 15 -8.51 7.01 -19.05
C THR A 15 -9.85 7.42 -18.42
N ALA A 16 -10.81 7.82 -19.24
CA ALA A 16 -12.19 8.02 -18.78
C ALA A 16 -12.72 6.70 -18.18
N ALA A 17 -13.49 6.81 -17.09
CA ALA A 17 -14.19 5.65 -16.57
C ALA A 17 -15.25 5.18 -17.59
N GLY A 18 -15.26 3.90 -17.93
CA GLY A 18 -16.32 3.28 -18.73
C GLY A 18 -17.66 3.28 -17.98
N ALA A 19 -18.74 2.92 -18.67
CA ALA A 19 -20.11 2.86 -18.13
C ALA A 19 -20.25 2.01 -16.84
N ASN A 20 -19.32 1.06 -16.62
CA ASN A 20 -19.26 0.20 -15.44
C ASN A 20 -18.39 0.78 -14.30
N GLY A 21 -17.94 2.03 -14.40
CA GLY A 21 -17.03 2.69 -13.46
C GLY A 21 -15.58 2.19 -13.53
N LYS A 22 -15.27 1.21 -14.37
CA LYS A 22 -13.90 0.72 -14.56
C LYS A 22 -13.19 1.56 -15.62
N ARG A 23 -11.95 1.90 -15.33
CA ARG A 23 -11.07 2.57 -16.29
C ARG A 23 -10.48 1.53 -17.24
N ALA A 24 -10.41 1.85 -18.53
CA ALA A 24 -9.69 1.01 -19.48
C ALA A 24 -8.19 1.04 -19.18
N ASP A 25 -7.53 -0.10 -19.36
CA ASP A 25 -6.08 -0.16 -19.34
C ASP A 25 -5.52 0.55 -20.60
N PRO A 26 -4.80 1.66 -20.45
CA PRO A 26 -4.24 2.38 -21.60
C PRO A 26 -3.15 1.60 -22.33
N PHE A 27 -2.66 0.53 -21.73
CA PHE A 27 -1.59 -0.31 -22.25
C PHE A 27 -2.05 -1.74 -22.58
N ALA A 28 -3.35 -1.96 -22.70
CA ALA A 28 -3.93 -3.26 -23.02
C ALA A 28 -3.35 -3.92 -24.30
N ALA A 29 -2.83 -3.10 -25.21
CA ALA A 29 -2.17 -3.56 -26.44
C ALA A 29 -0.68 -3.93 -26.27
N ASP A 30 -0.09 -3.65 -25.11
CA ASP A 30 1.29 -4.00 -24.85
C ASP A 30 1.47 -5.52 -24.88
N LYS A 31 2.57 -5.95 -25.52
CA LYS A 31 3.00 -7.36 -25.52
C LYS A 31 4.18 -7.53 -24.57
N PRO A 32 4.33 -8.68 -23.93
CA PRO A 32 5.51 -8.96 -23.14
C PRO A 32 6.75 -8.94 -24.03
N ARG A 33 7.82 -8.32 -23.54
CA ARG A 33 9.14 -8.37 -24.17
C ARG A 33 9.81 -9.71 -24.02
N LEU A 34 9.45 -10.43 -22.95
CA LEU A 34 10.03 -11.67 -22.52
C LEU A 34 9.01 -12.43 -21.70
N SER A 35 8.95 -13.76 -21.88
CA SER A 35 8.24 -14.66 -20.97
C SER A 35 9.23 -15.61 -20.30
N ILE A 36 9.28 -15.60 -18.98
CA ILE A 36 10.14 -16.47 -18.20
C ILE A 36 9.33 -17.66 -17.71
N THR A 37 9.82 -18.86 -17.97
CA THR A 37 9.24 -20.14 -17.59
C THR A 37 10.29 -21.00 -16.88
N ALA A 38 9.92 -22.19 -16.40
CA ALA A 38 10.88 -23.14 -15.88
C ALA A 38 12.05 -23.44 -16.84
N ALA A 39 11.79 -23.44 -18.14
CA ALA A 39 12.78 -23.80 -19.17
C ALA A 39 13.92 -22.76 -19.31
N ASN A 40 13.63 -21.47 -19.14
CA ASN A 40 14.62 -20.39 -19.33
C ASN A 40 14.91 -19.59 -18.06
N ALA A 41 14.36 -19.99 -16.89
CA ALA A 41 14.60 -19.25 -15.63
C ALA A 41 16.07 -19.16 -15.24
N GLY A 42 16.91 -20.12 -15.67
CA GLY A 42 18.36 -20.11 -15.43
C GLY A 42 19.07 -18.93 -16.11
N GLU A 43 18.63 -18.55 -17.30
CA GLU A 43 19.19 -17.42 -18.07
C GLU A 43 18.92 -16.07 -17.38
N HIS A 44 17.89 -16.04 -16.52
CA HIS A 44 17.42 -14.85 -15.81
C HIS A 44 17.67 -14.94 -14.28
N ALA A 45 18.52 -15.86 -13.82
CA ALA A 45 18.74 -16.13 -12.41
C ALA A 45 19.14 -14.88 -11.61
N ALA A 46 19.91 -13.97 -12.19
CA ALA A 46 20.35 -12.73 -11.55
C ALA A 46 19.20 -11.73 -11.27
N GLN A 47 18.08 -11.84 -11.99
CA GLN A 47 16.90 -10.98 -11.83
C GLN A 47 15.80 -11.63 -11.00
N LEU A 48 15.89 -12.94 -10.73
CA LEU A 48 14.87 -13.71 -10.02
C LEU A 48 15.33 -14.04 -8.59
N SER A 49 14.42 -13.89 -7.63
CA SER A 49 14.65 -14.40 -6.28
C SER A 49 14.65 -15.93 -6.27
N ASP A 50 15.28 -16.52 -5.23
CA ASP A 50 15.28 -17.97 -5.04
C ASP A 50 13.87 -18.54 -4.95
N GLY A 51 12.97 -17.84 -4.23
CA GLY A 51 11.56 -18.21 -4.14
C GLY A 51 10.85 -18.22 -5.49
N THR A 52 11.09 -17.22 -6.32
CA THR A 52 10.50 -17.14 -7.66
C THR A 52 11.01 -18.27 -8.56
N ARG A 53 12.30 -18.58 -8.51
CA ARG A 53 12.89 -19.72 -9.24
C ARG A 53 12.29 -21.05 -8.78
N ALA A 54 12.13 -21.23 -7.46
CA ALA A 54 11.52 -22.42 -6.91
C ALA A 54 10.04 -22.56 -7.34
N LEU A 55 9.28 -21.48 -7.40
CA LEU A 55 7.90 -21.49 -7.89
C LEU A 55 7.83 -21.88 -9.38
N LEU A 56 8.65 -21.28 -10.22
CA LEU A 56 8.71 -21.62 -11.65
C LEU A 56 9.04 -23.10 -11.86
N ALA A 57 9.93 -23.67 -11.03
CA ALA A 57 10.29 -25.09 -11.14
C ALA A 57 9.19 -26.04 -10.63
N LYS A 58 8.41 -25.63 -9.63
CA LYS A 58 7.43 -26.50 -8.96
C LYS A 58 6.02 -26.41 -9.54
N VAL A 59 5.66 -25.28 -10.12
CA VAL A 59 4.29 -25.04 -10.59
C VAL A 59 4.22 -25.20 -12.11
N PRO A 60 3.61 -26.30 -12.62
CA PRO A 60 3.52 -26.54 -14.05
C PRO A 60 2.75 -25.41 -14.75
N GLY A 61 3.30 -24.91 -15.86
CA GLY A 61 2.69 -23.85 -16.66
C GLY A 61 2.80 -22.44 -16.07
N LEU A 62 3.45 -22.28 -14.92
CA LEU A 62 3.73 -20.93 -14.40
C LEU A 62 4.65 -20.16 -15.36
N ARG A 63 4.27 -18.93 -15.64
CA ARG A 63 4.95 -18.03 -16.55
C ARG A 63 4.99 -16.62 -15.96
N LEU A 64 6.11 -15.93 -16.09
CA LEU A 64 6.27 -14.52 -15.79
C LEU A 64 6.41 -13.73 -17.08
N ASP A 65 5.44 -12.94 -17.42
CA ASP A 65 5.48 -12.06 -18.57
C ASP A 65 6.08 -10.70 -18.18
N VAL A 66 7.19 -10.33 -18.81
CA VAL A 66 7.91 -9.08 -18.55
C VAL A 66 7.48 -8.05 -19.58
N TYR A 67 6.80 -7.00 -19.12
CA TYR A 67 6.32 -5.91 -19.95
C TYR A 67 7.26 -4.70 -19.92
N PRO A 68 7.12 -3.75 -20.86
CA PRO A 68 7.76 -2.45 -20.74
C PRO A 68 7.37 -1.76 -19.44
N THR A 69 8.31 -1.12 -18.77
CA THR A 69 8.00 -0.30 -17.60
C THR A 69 7.11 0.87 -17.99
N ARG A 70 6.00 1.05 -17.27
CA ARG A 70 5.07 2.16 -17.45
C ARG A 70 4.94 2.93 -16.14
N ARG A 71 4.94 4.25 -16.23
CA ARG A 71 4.66 5.16 -15.11
C ARG A 71 3.25 5.70 -15.29
N SER A 72 2.25 4.86 -15.03
CA SER A 72 0.83 5.18 -15.22
C SER A 72 0.11 5.55 -13.92
N ALA A 73 0.76 5.38 -12.76
CA ALA A 73 0.19 5.80 -11.49
C ALA A 73 0.21 7.33 -11.39
N VAL A 74 -0.97 7.94 -11.28
CA VAL A 74 -1.17 9.38 -11.14
C VAL A 74 -2.01 9.63 -9.90
N PHE A 75 -1.54 10.53 -9.04
CA PHE A 75 -2.29 11.01 -7.90
C PHE A 75 -3.04 12.32 -8.25
N PRO A 76 -4.05 12.71 -7.45
CA PRO A 76 -4.63 14.05 -7.56
C PRO A 76 -3.56 15.14 -7.48
N GLN A 77 -3.71 16.24 -8.23
CA GLN A 77 -2.72 17.32 -8.24
C GLN A 77 -2.47 17.88 -6.83
N ALA A 78 -3.50 17.98 -6.00
CA ALA A 78 -3.38 18.43 -4.62
C ALA A 78 -2.35 17.62 -3.79
N ILE A 79 -2.18 16.32 -4.10
CA ILE A 79 -1.18 15.48 -3.42
C ILE A 79 0.24 15.91 -3.84
N TYR A 80 0.48 16.15 -5.12
CA TYR A 80 1.79 16.63 -5.60
C TYR A 80 2.14 18.01 -5.01
N ASP A 81 1.15 18.90 -4.92
CA ASP A 81 1.32 20.23 -4.32
C ASP A 81 1.71 20.12 -2.84
N GLN A 82 1.12 19.18 -2.10
CA GLN A 82 1.49 18.93 -0.71
C GLN A 82 2.89 18.30 -0.58
N VAL A 83 3.28 17.41 -1.49
CA VAL A 83 4.65 16.86 -1.52
C VAL A 83 5.68 17.98 -1.67
N LEU A 84 5.44 18.94 -2.56
CA LEU A 84 6.34 20.09 -2.72
C LEU A 84 6.41 20.96 -1.47
N ARG A 85 5.28 21.19 -0.78
CA ARG A 85 5.25 21.92 0.50
C ARG A 85 5.99 21.16 1.59
N ASN A 86 5.80 19.83 1.68
CA ASN A 86 6.47 18.99 2.66
C ASN A 86 7.99 19.00 2.49
N ALA A 87 8.49 19.01 1.24
CA ALA A 87 9.93 19.03 0.94
C ALA A 87 10.70 20.17 1.62
N GLY A 88 10.03 21.31 1.89
CA GLY A 88 10.64 22.47 2.55
C GLY A 88 10.43 22.55 4.06
N ARG A 89 9.54 21.69 4.64
CA ARG A 89 9.15 21.82 6.05
C ARG A 89 9.17 20.53 6.86
N ALA A 90 9.08 19.36 6.20
CA ALA A 90 9.08 18.08 6.90
C ALA A 90 10.42 17.80 7.57
N LYS A 91 10.38 17.32 8.80
CA LYS A 91 11.56 16.96 9.60
C LYS A 91 11.32 15.66 10.34
N LEU A 92 12.40 14.87 10.49
CA LEU A 92 12.45 13.77 11.44
C LEU A 92 12.98 14.31 12.79
N VAL A 93 12.31 13.92 13.85
CA VAL A 93 12.74 14.18 15.25
C VAL A 93 12.63 12.88 16.05
N ASN A 94 13.11 12.89 17.29
CA ASN A 94 13.07 11.74 18.20
C ASN A 94 13.66 10.48 17.54
N ASP A 95 14.91 10.55 17.08
CA ASP A 95 15.63 9.46 16.41
C ASP A 95 14.88 8.83 15.21
N GLY A 96 14.11 9.66 14.49
CA GLY A 96 13.35 9.23 13.33
C GLY A 96 11.98 8.60 13.66
N LEU A 97 11.55 8.60 14.91
CA LEU A 97 10.26 8.07 15.34
C LEU A 97 9.08 9.02 15.15
N THR A 98 9.37 10.29 14.87
CA THR A 98 8.34 11.33 14.69
C THR A 98 8.59 12.13 13.43
N VAL A 99 7.51 12.42 12.68
CA VAL A 99 7.52 13.33 11.53
C VAL A 99 6.80 14.61 11.90
N GLU A 100 7.49 15.73 11.80
CA GLU A 100 6.93 17.07 11.97
C GLU A 100 6.77 17.80 10.64
N GLY A 101 5.81 18.70 10.55
CA GLY A 101 5.64 19.64 9.45
C GLY A 101 5.10 19.02 8.15
N ALA A 102 4.75 17.74 8.12
CA ALA A 102 4.20 17.07 6.93
C ALA A 102 2.68 16.92 6.99
N PHE A 103 2.03 17.05 5.83
CA PHE A 103 0.59 16.84 5.66
C PHE A 103 0.26 16.57 4.18
N GLY A 104 -0.65 15.64 3.91
CA GLY A 104 -1.30 15.45 2.60
C GLY A 104 -0.41 14.94 1.46
N GLY A 105 0.83 14.59 1.72
CA GLY A 105 1.79 14.09 0.73
C GLY A 105 2.96 13.40 1.41
N ILE A 106 3.78 12.64 0.66
CA ILE A 106 4.99 12.05 1.26
C ILE A 106 5.87 13.16 1.83
N PRO A 107 6.45 12.94 3.04
CA PRO A 107 7.24 13.98 3.70
C PRO A 107 8.59 14.28 3.02
N PHE A 108 9.27 13.26 2.49
CA PHE A 108 10.65 13.34 2.01
C PHE A 108 10.77 12.89 0.55
N PRO A 109 10.49 13.74 -0.45
CA PRO A 109 10.52 13.33 -1.88
C PRO A 109 11.84 12.72 -2.32
N VAL A 110 12.95 13.15 -1.71
CA VAL A 110 14.28 12.60 -1.91
C VAL A 110 14.80 12.16 -0.54
N PRO A 111 14.48 10.93 -0.08
CA PRO A 111 14.85 10.47 1.24
C PRO A 111 16.37 10.30 1.36
N ALA A 112 16.97 10.85 2.41
CA ALA A 112 18.40 10.79 2.69
C ALA A 112 18.79 9.53 3.48
N ASN A 113 17.84 8.86 4.12
CA ASN A 113 18.10 7.70 4.99
C ASN A 113 16.90 6.75 5.05
N GLY A 114 17.07 5.61 5.74
CA GLY A 114 16.05 4.58 5.87
C GLY A 114 14.80 5.03 6.64
N HIS A 115 14.94 5.89 7.65
CA HIS A 115 13.80 6.42 8.40
C HIS A 115 12.92 7.31 7.51
N GLU A 116 13.51 8.18 6.71
CA GLU A 116 12.75 8.98 5.75
C GLU A 116 12.05 8.13 4.69
N ALA A 117 12.73 7.08 4.22
CA ALA A 117 12.15 6.17 3.23
C ALA A 117 10.96 5.38 3.80
N ILE A 118 11.04 4.89 5.06
CA ILE A 118 9.93 4.16 5.68
C ILE A 118 8.74 5.06 5.97
N TRP A 119 8.97 6.31 6.42
CA TRP A 119 7.90 7.28 6.60
C TRP A 119 7.20 7.62 5.27
N ASN A 120 7.93 7.77 4.18
CA ASN A 120 7.34 7.92 2.84
C ASN A 120 6.45 6.74 2.46
N HIS A 121 6.88 5.52 2.82
CA HIS A 121 6.07 4.32 2.59
C HIS A 121 4.80 4.31 3.45
N MET A 122 4.93 4.58 4.75
CA MET A 122 3.80 4.62 5.68
C MET A 122 2.78 5.70 5.29
N LEU A 123 3.26 6.90 4.98
CA LEU A 123 2.46 8.06 4.57
C LEU A 123 2.22 8.12 3.06
N SER A 124 2.33 7.01 2.32
CA SER A 124 1.99 7.00 0.90
C SER A 124 0.48 7.15 0.69
N TYR A 125 0.07 7.88 -0.37
CA TYR A 125 -1.34 8.11 -0.68
C TYR A 125 -2.06 6.81 -1.06
N ARG A 126 -3.12 6.50 -0.35
CA ARG A 126 -3.99 5.32 -0.55
C ARG A 126 -5.46 5.69 -0.64
N GLY A 127 -5.77 6.97 -0.92
CA GLY A 127 -7.10 7.54 -0.81
C GLY A 127 -7.34 8.15 0.57
N GLN A 128 -8.51 8.74 0.77
CA GLN A 128 -8.94 9.31 2.06
C GLN A 128 -9.65 8.26 2.92
N ILE A 129 -10.53 7.48 2.29
CA ILE A 129 -11.30 6.42 2.95
C ILE A 129 -11.34 5.21 2.02
N THR A 130 -11.10 4.03 2.58
CA THR A 130 -11.19 2.76 1.87
C THR A 130 -12.03 1.78 2.70
N SER A 131 -12.95 1.06 2.06
CA SER A 131 -13.72 -0.01 2.69
C SER A 131 -13.73 -1.23 1.78
N PHE A 132 -13.43 -2.41 2.35
CA PHE A 132 -13.44 -3.68 1.62
C PHE A 132 -13.77 -4.84 2.54
N THR A 133 -14.22 -5.94 1.93
CA THR A 133 -14.36 -7.24 2.61
C THR A 133 -13.24 -8.16 2.15
N ALA A 134 -12.65 -8.90 3.07
CA ALA A 134 -11.55 -9.83 2.79
C ALA A 134 -11.78 -11.16 3.51
N ASP A 135 -11.47 -12.24 2.80
CA ASP A 135 -11.35 -13.57 3.37
C ASP A 135 -9.87 -13.86 3.63
N LYS A 136 -9.56 -14.28 4.86
CA LYS A 136 -8.21 -14.69 5.24
C LYS A 136 -8.12 -16.20 5.28
N TYR A 137 -7.11 -16.72 4.63
CA TYR A 137 -6.82 -18.15 4.60
C TYR A 137 -5.43 -18.44 5.16
N VAL A 138 -5.30 -19.56 5.84
CA VAL A 138 -4.02 -20.18 6.15
C VAL A 138 -3.84 -21.35 5.20
N MET A 139 -2.64 -21.44 4.61
CA MET A 139 -2.22 -22.59 3.81
C MET A 139 -1.51 -23.58 4.73
N THR A 140 -1.99 -24.82 4.79
CA THR A 140 -1.30 -25.89 5.51
C THR A 140 -0.07 -26.40 4.75
N ALA A 141 0.81 -27.13 5.39
CA ALA A 141 1.94 -27.77 4.72
C ALA A 141 1.49 -28.80 3.67
N ALA A 142 0.29 -29.35 3.80
CA ALA A 142 -0.32 -30.28 2.83
C ALA A 142 -0.96 -29.56 1.63
N GLY A 143 -1.05 -28.21 1.67
CA GLY A 143 -1.63 -27.40 0.61
C GLY A 143 -3.11 -27.08 0.79
N ASP A 144 -3.74 -27.48 1.91
CA ASP A 144 -5.13 -27.17 2.18
C ASP A 144 -5.29 -25.68 2.52
N GLN A 145 -6.41 -25.11 2.10
CA GLN A 145 -6.78 -23.73 2.41
C GLN A 145 -7.84 -23.72 3.51
N LEU A 146 -7.50 -23.15 4.66
CA LEU A 146 -8.41 -23.02 5.79
C LEU A 146 -8.81 -21.55 5.95
N LEU A 147 -10.12 -21.25 5.79
CA LEU A 147 -10.65 -19.92 6.07
C LEU A 147 -10.52 -19.63 7.57
N THR A 148 -9.72 -18.64 7.91
CA THR A 148 -9.48 -18.21 9.30
C THR A 148 -10.35 -17.04 9.71
N SER A 149 -10.69 -16.14 8.80
CA SER A 149 -11.69 -15.11 9.04
C SER A 149 -12.23 -14.52 7.74
N ARG A 150 -13.50 -14.11 7.79
CA ARG A 150 -14.08 -13.12 6.88
C ARG A 150 -14.27 -11.83 7.63
N GLN A 151 -13.81 -10.73 7.07
CA GLN A 151 -13.84 -9.46 7.77
C GLN A 151 -14.18 -8.29 6.84
N ARG A 152 -14.85 -7.29 7.38
CA ARG A 152 -14.95 -5.97 6.77
C ARG A 152 -13.88 -5.07 7.37
N THR A 153 -13.10 -4.44 6.50
CA THR A 153 -12.07 -3.48 6.90
C THR A 153 -12.43 -2.10 6.38
N GLN A 154 -12.35 -1.10 7.24
CA GLN A 154 -12.51 0.31 6.91
C GLN A 154 -11.24 1.04 7.34
N LEU A 155 -10.65 1.80 6.41
CA LEU A 155 -9.45 2.59 6.63
C LEU A 155 -9.79 4.05 6.34
N ALA A 156 -9.39 4.94 7.21
CA ALA A 156 -9.47 6.38 6.99
C ALA A 156 -8.08 6.99 7.20
N TYR A 157 -7.76 7.97 6.38
CA TYR A 157 -6.46 8.64 6.39
C TYR A 157 -6.65 10.16 6.58
N PRO A 158 -6.83 10.64 7.84
CA PRO A 158 -6.99 12.06 8.14
C PRO A 158 -5.81 12.90 7.64
N TYR A 159 -4.63 12.32 7.54
CA TYR A 159 -3.45 12.92 6.93
C TYR A 159 -3.68 13.39 5.49
N TYR A 160 -4.63 12.79 4.79
CA TYR A 160 -5.01 13.10 3.40
C TYR A 160 -6.37 13.78 3.29
N ASP A 161 -6.82 14.46 4.33
CA ASP A 161 -8.01 15.31 4.24
C ASP A 161 -7.74 16.49 3.29
N LEU A 162 -8.31 16.44 2.09
CA LEU A 162 -8.12 17.48 1.06
C LEU A 162 -8.76 18.81 1.45
N GLY A 163 -9.69 18.83 2.40
CA GLY A 163 -10.30 20.05 2.95
C GLY A 163 -9.55 20.62 4.16
N GLY A 164 -8.57 19.90 4.69
CA GLY A 164 -7.78 20.25 5.86
C GLY A 164 -6.48 20.98 5.53
N SER A 165 -5.72 21.30 6.58
CA SER A 165 -4.41 21.91 6.48
C SER A 165 -3.44 21.30 7.49
N ALA A 166 -2.13 21.56 7.31
CA ALA A 166 -1.11 21.09 8.23
C ALA A 166 -1.26 21.69 9.64
N GLU A 167 -1.78 22.89 9.75
CA GLU A 167 -2.00 23.63 11.02
C GLU A 167 -3.17 23.02 11.79
N GLN A 168 -4.16 22.44 11.08
CA GLN A 168 -5.33 21.77 11.67
C GLN A 168 -5.12 20.28 11.91
N PHE A 169 -4.04 19.72 11.37
CA PHE A 169 -3.74 18.30 11.45
C PHE A 169 -3.32 17.90 12.88
N GLY A 170 -4.15 17.10 13.53
CA GLY A 170 -3.94 16.65 14.92
C GLY A 170 -2.92 15.50 15.10
N GLY A 171 -2.13 15.19 14.07
CA GLY A 171 -1.08 14.15 14.13
C GLY A 171 -1.58 12.72 13.85
N GLU A 172 -2.89 12.50 13.72
CA GLU A 172 -3.47 11.20 13.41
C GLU A 172 -3.40 10.94 11.91
N TRP A 173 -2.53 10.01 11.47
CA TRP A 173 -2.39 9.77 10.03
C TRP A 173 -3.28 8.67 9.49
N ALA A 174 -3.67 7.68 10.32
CA ALA A 174 -4.56 6.60 9.89
C ALA A 174 -5.45 6.11 11.02
N ARG A 175 -6.65 5.68 10.65
CA ARG A 175 -7.59 4.88 11.46
C ARG A 175 -7.92 3.61 10.72
N ALA A 176 -7.97 2.50 11.45
CA ALA A 176 -8.46 1.23 10.92
C ALA A 176 -9.57 0.69 11.81
N ARG A 177 -10.63 0.20 11.19
CA ARG A 177 -11.66 -0.61 11.84
C ARG A 177 -11.82 -1.92 11.10
N ILE A 178 -11.81 -3.01 11.83
CA ILE A 178 -11.98 -4.38 11.33
C ILE A 178 -13.12 -5.02 12.09
N ASP A 179 -14.16 -5.44 11.39
CA ASP A 179 -15.29 -6.17 11.94
C ASP A 179 -15.25 -7.61 11.39
N ILE A 180 -15.23 -8.62 12.27
CA ILE A 180 -15.13 -10.03 11.90
C ILE A 180 -16.51 -10.64 11.85
N SER A 181 -16.85 -11.31 10.75
CA SER A 181 -18.14 -11.98 10.53
C SER A 181 -18.06 -13.51 10.53
N GLU A 182 -16.89 -14.08 10.25
CA GLU A 182 -16.65 -15.52 10.22
C GLU A 182 -15.27 -15.87 10.77
N PRO A 183 -15.04 -17.07 11.33
CA PRO A 183 -16.05 -18.11 11.64
C PRO A 183 -16.97 -17.70 12.80
N PRO A 184 -18.07 -18.46 13.05
CA PRO A 184 -19.03 -18.13 14.13
C PRO A 184 -18.39 -17.92 15.51
N ALA A 185 -17.32 -18.65 15.83
CA ALA A 185 -16.59 -18.49 17.09
C ALA A 185 -15.94 -17.09 17.26
N ASN A 186 -15.68 -16.39 16.17
CA ASN A 186 -15.04 -15.06 16.15
C ASN A 186 -16.00 -13.97 15.66
N ALA A 187 -17.20 -14.33 15.21
CA ALA A 187 -18.16 -13.39 14.66
C ALA A 187 -18.57 -12.35 15.69
N GLY A 188 -18.66 -11.10 15.25
CA GLY A 188 -18.95 -9.95 16.10
C GLY A 188 -17.75 -9.33 16.82
N GLN A 189 -16.56 -9.93 16.74
CA GLN A 189 -15.34 -9.26 17.19
C GLN A 189 -15.06 -8.03 16.33
N ALA A 190 -14.59 -6.97 16.95
CA ALA A 190 -14.15 -5.78 16.25
C ALA A 190 -12.82 -5.28 16.82
N LEU A 191 -11.99 -4.74 15.93
CA LEU A 191 -10.74 -4.08 16.27
C LEU A 191 -10.77 -2.66 15.69
N MET A 192 -10.34 -1.68 16.48
CA MET A 192 -10.10 -0.33 16.02
C MET A 192 -8.68 0.09 16.41
N THR A 193 -7.97 0.73 15.49
CA THR A 193 -6.65 1.32 15.76
C THR A 193 -6.55 2.72 15.22
N ILE A 194 -5.74 3.54 15.90
CA ILE A 194 -5.36 4.88 15.47
C ILE A 194 -3.84 4.96 15.46
N ASP A 195 -3.29 5.39 14.33
CA ASP A 195 -1.86 5.57 14.12
C ASP A 195 -1.51 7.05 14.02
N TYR A 196 -0.40 7.46 14.66
CA TYR A 196 0.03 8.84 14.74
C TYR A 196 1.38 9.05 14.05
N VAL A 197 1.64 10.27 13.57
CA VAL A 197 2.95 10.67 13.03
C VAL A 197 4.00 10.87 14.13
N ASP A 198 3.58 10.90 15.39
CA ASP A 198 4.44 10.96 16.58
C ASP A 198 4.43 9.60 17.29
N ASN A 199 5.20 8.64 16.79
CA ASN A 199 5.32 7.32 17.41
C ASN A 199 6.09 7.33 18.74
N PHE A 200 6.75 8.43 19.07
CA PHE A 200 7.48 8.59 20.32
C PHE A 200 6.58 9.10 21.46
N GLY A 201 5.93 10.24 21.24
CA GLY A 201 5.08 10.87 22.25
C GLY A 201 3.65 10.36 22.30
N LYS A 202 3.16 9.83 21.19
CA LYS A 202 1.80 9.32 21.05
C LYS A 202 1.81 8.01 20.28
N PRO A 203 2.07 6.88 20.96
CA PRO A 203 2.05 5.56 20.33
C PRO A 203 0.65 5.20 19.84
N LYS A 204 0.59 4.16 19.00
CA LYS A 204 -0.67 3.63 18.44
C LYS A 204 -1.68 3.33 19.55
N ASP A 205 -2.90 3.86 19.40
CA ASP A 205 -4.05 3.44 20.18
C ASP A 205 -4.72 2.22 19.55
N GLY A 206 -5.26 1.32 20.39
CA GLY A 206 -5.95 0.13 19.94
C GLY A 206 -7.05 -0.29 20.89
N TRP A 207 -8.21 -0.65 20.32
CA TRP A 207 -9.36 -1.17 21.05
C TRP A 207 -9.82 -2.46 20.40
N GLN A 208 -10.15 -3.44 21.23
CA GLN A 208 -10.73 -4.69 20.77
C GLN A 208 -12.07 -4.92 21.50
N TYR A 209 -13.10 -5.21 20.73
CA TYR A 209 -14.37 -5.69 21.24
C TYR A 209 -14.45 -7.20 21.08
N LEU A 210 -14.74 -7.90 22.18
CA LEU A 210 -14.95 -9.35 22.21
C LEU A 210 -16.39 -9.63 22.62
N PRO A 211 -17.21 -10.27 21.78
CA PRO A 211 -18.59 -10.63 22.14
C PRO A 211 -18.63 -11.49 23.41
N GLY A 212 -19.56 -11.18 24.32
CA GLY A 212 -19.72 -11.93 25.57
C GLY A 212 -18.79 -11.52 26.71
N GLN A 213 -17.78 -10.71 26.46
CA GLN A 213 -16.98 -10.07 27.49
C GLN A 213 -17.54 -8.67 27.75
N ARG A 214 -18.05 -8.42 28.95
CA ARG A 214 -18.38 -7.08 29.42
C ARG A 214 -17.09 -6.47 29.96
N GLY A 215 -16.47 -5.59 29.17
CA GLY A 215 -15.35 -4.75 29.59
C GLY A 215 -15.83 -3.46 30.20
#